data_585050967b7ff257822eae0a0a3d24b0
#
_entry.id   585050967b7ff257822eae0a0a3d24b0
#
_cell.length_a   1.000
_cell.length_b   1.000
_cell.length_c   1.000
_cell.angle_alpha   90.00
_cell.angle_beta   90.00
_cell.angle_gamma   90.00
#
_symmetry.space_group_name_H-M   'P 1'
#
loop_
_entity.id
_entity.type
_entity.pdbx_description
1 polymer ?
#
loop_
_entity_poly.entity_id
_entity_poly.type
_entity_poly.pdbx_seq_one_letter_code
_entity_poly.pdbx_strand_id
1 'polypeptide(L)'
;MGVELVQGSDLIVEDNITFMRTTQGKQKVDIIYRRIDDDFIDPLSFNETSVIGVPGLFHSYKSGYVNICSAPGSGIADDKAIYTYMPDIIRFYLGEEPKLPSIKTWRCSKAADRKYVLANLENLVVKEVHGSGGYGMLIGNSATKTKINSFKIKIKNNPDNYIAQPILSLSSVPCLLYTS
;
A
#
# COMPACT_ATOMS: atom_id res chain seq x y z
N MET A 1 -23.13 10.53 -9.89
CA MET A 1 -22.08 10.10 -10.80
C MET A 1 -22.38 8.77 -11.53
N GLY A 2 -23.44 8.07 -11.21
CA GLY A 2 -23.81 6.82 -11.90
C GLY A 2 -22.86 5.63 -11.69
N VAL A 3 -22.08 5.66 -10.60
CA VAL A 3 -21.22 4.56 -10.18
C VAL A 3 -21.82 3.94 -8.92
N GLU A 4 -22.12 2.65 -8.98
CA GLU A 4 -22.65 1.90 -7.84
C GLU A 4 -21.53 1.58 -6.84
N LEU A 5 -21.81 1.76 -5.55
CA LEU A 5 -20.93 1.34 -4.47
C LEU A 5 -21.37 -0.04 -3.98
N VAL A 6 -20.52 -1.03 -4.15
CA VAL A 6 -20.81 -2.43 -3.86
C VAL A 6 -19.73 -3.09 -3.00
N GLN A 7 -20.11 -4.17 -2.33
CA GLN A 7 -19.17 -5.06 -1.64
C GLN A 7 -18.87 -6.28 -2.52
N GLY A 8 -17.83 -7.05 -2.20
CA GLY A 8 -17.52 -8.28 -2.93
C GLY A 8 -18.67 -9.30 -2.93
N SER A 9 -19.47 -9.33 -1.86
CA SER A 9 -20.66 -10.18 -1.77
C SER A 9 -21.76 -9.84 -2.77
N ASP A 10 -21.77 -8.61 -3.29
CA ASP A 10 -22.75 -8.16 -4.29
C ASP A 10 -22.35 -8.54 -5.71
N LEU A 11 -21.09 -8.99 -5.88
CA LEU A 11 -20.56 -9.41 -7.16
C LEU A 11 -20.54 -10.94 -7.27
N ILE A 12 -20.66 -11.43 -8.49
CA ILE A 12 -20.59 -12.85 -8.82
C ILE A 12 -19.95 -13.03 -10.21
N VAL A 13 -19.19 -14.08 -10.37
CA VAL A 13 -18.63 -14.47 -11.67
C VAL A 13 -19.30 -15.76 -12.12
N GLU A 14 -19.91 -15.73 -13.30
CA GLU A 14 -20.52 -16.88 -13.96
C GLU A 14 -20.05 -16.92 -15.42
N ASP A 15 -19.60 -18.05 -15.88
CA ASP A 15 -19.06 -18.26 -17.24
C ASP A 15 -17.99 -17.20 -17.60
N ASN A 16 -17.14 -16.86 -16.65
CA ASN A 16 -16.11 -15.81 -16.72
C ASN A 16 -16.64 -14.36 -16.81
N ILE A 17 -17.94 -14.15 -16.80
CA ILE A 17 -18.53 -12.80 -16.85
C ILE A 17 -18.84 -12.36 -15.43
N THR A 18 -18.45 -11.13 -15.11
CA THR A 18 -18.73 -10.53 -13.80
C THR A 18 -20.09 -9.85 -13.82
N PHE A 19 -20.92 -10.15 -12.82
CA PHE A 19 -22.22 -9.54 -12.62
C PHE A 19 -22.33 -8.92 -11.23
N MET A 20 -23.12 -7.87 -11.12
CA MET A 20 -23.62 -7.32 -9.87
C MET A 20 -25.02 -7.87 -9.61
N ARG A 21 -25.26 -8.31 -8.38
CA ARG A 21 -26.58 -8.73 -7.90
C ARG A 21 -27.42 -7.50 -7.57
N THR A 22 -28.58 -7.41 -8.14
CA THR A 22 -29.56 -6.34 -7.85
C THR A 22 -30.92 -6.93 -7.51
N THR A 23 -31.81 -6.12 -6.96
CA THR A 23 -33.19 -6.54 -6.69
C THR A 23 -33.99 -6.87 -7.96
N GLN A 24 -33.51 -6.45 -9.12
CA GLN A 24 -34.11 -6.72 -10.43
C GLN A 24 -33.42 -7.85 -11.19
N GLY A 25 -32.45 -8.53 -10.57
CA GLY A 25 -31.68 -9.60 -11.17
C GLY A 25 -30.18 -9.26 -11.29
N LYS A 26 -29.48 -9.95 -12.17
CA LYS A 26 -28.05 -9.77 -12.39
C LYS A 26 -27.80 -8.71 -13.47
N GLN A 27 -26.91 -7.79 -13.18
CA GLN A 27 -26.46 -6.77 -14.13
C GLN A 27 -24.98 -6.99 -14.43
N LYS A 28 -24.61 -7.05 -15.71
CA LYS A 28 -23.22 -7.18 -16.14
C LYS A 28 -22.40 -6.00 -15.69
N VAL A 29 -21.17 -6.28 -15.23
CA VAL A 29 -20.19 -5.28 -14.80
C VAL A 29 -19.04 -5.27 -15.81
N ASP A 30 -18.79 -4.12 -16.41
CA ASP A 30 -17.70 -3.95 -17.38
C ASP A 30 -16.42 -3.40 -16.73
N ILE A 31 -16.56 -2.58 -15.68
CA ILE A 31 -15.45 -1.91 -14.99
C ILE A 31 -15.67 -1.94 -13.48
N ILE A 32 -14.62 -2.28 -12.76
CA ILE A 32 -14.56 -2.21 -11.29
C ILE A 32 -13.48 -1.22 -10.88
N TYR A 33 -13.85 -0.20 -10.09
CA TYR A 33 -12.89 0.63 -9.36
C TYR A 33 -12.76 0.04 -7.95
N ARG A 34 -11.62 -0.61 -7.68
CA ARG A 34 -11.41 -1.29 -6.40
C ARG A 34 -10.77 -0.40 -5.33
N ARG A 35 -11.06 -0.72 -4.07
CA ARG A 35 -10.46 -0.12 -2.88
C ARG A 35 -9.89 -1.19 -1.93
N ILE A 36 -9.74 -2.41 -2.38
CA ILE A 36 -9.12 -3.52 -1.64
C ILE A 36 -7.75 -3.86 -2.21
N ASP A 37 -6.87 -4.38 -1.37
CA ASP A 37 -5.52 -4.79 -1.78
C ASP A 37 -5.57 -6.02 -2.69
N ASP A 38 -4.50 -6.22 -3.47
CA ASP A 38 -4.39 -7.29 -4.46
C ASP A 38 -4.67 -8.68 -3.86
N ASP A 39 -4.14 -8.95 -2.68
CA ASP A 39 -4.28 -10.24 -2.00
C ASP A 39 -5.75 -10.62 -1.72
N PHE A 40 -6.63 -9.65 -1.60
CA PHE A 40 -8.03 -9.88 -1.23
C PHE A 40 -9.00 -9.87 -2.40
N ILE A 41 -8.55 -9.59 -3.64
CA ILE A 41 -9.43 -9.45 -4.81
C ILE A 41 -10.19 -10.75 -5.10
N ASP A 42 -9.50 -11.88 -5.09
CA ASP A 42 -10.03 -13.18 -5.51
C ASP A 42 -9.45 -14.31 -4.66
N PRO A 43 -10.27 -14.96 -3.81
CA PRO A 43 -9.80 -16.05 -2.96
C PRO A 43 -9.33 -17.29 -3.75
N LEU A 44 -9.72 -17.46 -5.01
CA LEU A 44 -9.27 -18.58 -5.82
C LEU A 44 -7.89 -18.36 -6.45
N SER A 45 -7.41 -17.11 -6.45
CA SER A 45 -6.17 -16.74 -7.14
C SER A 45 -5.09 -16.21 -6.20
N PHE A 46 -5.48 -15.65 -5.05
CA PHE A 46 -4.58 -14.98 -4.10
C PHE A 46 -4.73 -15.55 -2.70
N ASN A 47 -5.38 -14.85 -1.79
CA ASN A 47 -5.54 -15.27 -0.41
C ASN A 47 -6.84 -16.07 -0.24
N GLU A 48 -6.74 -17.38 -0.05
CA GLU A 48 -7.86 -18.30 0.12
C GLU A 48 -8.79 -17.95 1.31
N THR A 49 -8.27 -17.19 2.28
CA THR A 49 -9.06 -16.73 3.45
C THR A 49 -9.79 -15.43 3.22
N SER A 50 -9.67 -14.82 2.03
CA SER A 50 -10.35 -13.57 1.72
C SER A 50 -11.87 -13.75 1.69
N VAL A 51 -12.56 -13.06 2.60
CA VAL A 51 -14.03 -13.01 2.66
C VAL A 51 -14.61 -11.77 1.97
N ILE A 52 -13.76 -10.85 1.52
CA ILE A 52 -14.15 -9.59 0.87
C ILE A 52 -13.93 -9.59 -0.63
N GLY A 53 -13.23 -10.59 -1.15
CA GLY A 53 -12.98 -10.78 -2.57
C GLY A 53 -14.13 -11.49 -3.29
N VAL A 54 -13.98 -11.58 -4.60
CA VAL A 54 -14.98 -12.21 -5.48
C VAL A 54 -14.34 -13.43 -6.15
N PRO A 55 -14.81 -14.65 -5.86
CA PRO A 55 -14.25 -15.86 -6.46
C PRO A 55 -14.33 -15.83 -7.99
N GLY A 56 -13.19 -16.06 -8.66
CA GLY A 56 -13.09 -16.07 -10.12
C GLY A 56 -12.94 -14.69 -10.77
N LEU A 57 -12.95 -13.60 -10.01
CA LEU A 57 -12.84 -12.25 -10.56
C LEU A 57 -11.53 -12.03 -11.32
N PHE A 58 -10.42 -12.54 -10.79
CA PHE A 58 -9.13 -12.40 -11.45
C PHE A 58 -9.07 -13.16 -12.78
N HIS A 59 -9.74 -14.30 -12.86
CA HIS A 59 -9.85 -15.03 -14.12
C HIS A 59 -10.72 -14.28 -15.14
N SER A 60 -11.85 -13.71 -14.72
CA SER A 60 -12.68 -12.83 -15.54
C SER A 60 -11.89 -11.63 -16.08
N TYR A 61 -11.08 -10.98 -15.22
CA TYR A 61 -10.19 -9.89 -15.59
C TYR A 61 -9.13 -10.33 -16.62
N LYS A 62 -8.42 -11.43 -16.38
CA LYS A 62 -7.41 -11.97 -17.31
C LYS A 62 -7.99 -12.35 -18.66
N SER A 63 -9.23 -12.80 -18.69
CA SER A 63 -9.95 -13.17 -19.92
C SER A 63 -10.55 -11.96 -20.66
N GLY A 64 -10.43 -10.75 -20.11
CA GLY A 64 -10.89 -9.52 -20.73
C GLY A 64 -12.40 -9.25 -20.62
N TYR A 65 -13.11 -9.99 -19.78
CA TYR A 65 -14.56 -9.80 -19.59
C TYR A 65 -14.91 -8.65 -18.64
N VAL A 66 -13.98 -8.24 -17.76
CA VAL A 66 -14.13 -7.10 -16.87
C VAL A 66 -12.81 -6.35 -16.78
N ASN A 67 -12.85 -5.02 -16.67
CA ASN A 67 -11.68 -4.20 -16.37
C ASN A 67 -11.63 -3.88 -14.89
N ILE A 68 -10.43 -3.86 -14.30
CA ILE A 68 -10.19 -3.45 -12.92
C ILE A 68 -9.32 -2.19 -12.93
N CYS A 69 -9.89 -1.06 -12.53
CA CYS A 69 -9.14 0.16 -12.29
C CYS A 69 -8.30 -0.01 -11.02
N SER A 70 -7.05 0.45 -11.05
CA SER A 70 -5.97 0.01 -10.18
C SER A 70 -5.72 -1.49 -10.39
N ALA A 71 -5.16 -1.80 -11.57
CA ALA A 71 -4.93 -3.18 -12.01
C ALA A 71 -4.21 -4.02 -10.96
N PRO A 72 -4.52 -5.32 -10.85
CA PRO A 72 -3.75 -6.24 -10.01
C PRO A 72 -2.24 -6.15 -10.34
N GLY A 73 -1.41 -6.08 -9.30
CA GLY A 73 0.03 -5.82 -9.40
C GLY A 73 0.43 -4.34 -9.26
N SER A 74 -0.52 -3.39 -9.29
CA SER A 74 -0.22 -1.96 -9.09
C SER A 74 0.21 -1.62 -7.66
N GLY A 75 0.04 -2.52 -6.71
CA GLY A 75 0.48 -2.36 -5.31
C GLY A 75 1.99 -2.12 -5.14
N ILE A 76 2.81 -2.43 -6.15
CA ILE A 76 4.23 -2.04 -6.17
C ILE A 76 4.43 -0.53 -6.06
N ALA A 77 3.46 0.28 -6.50
CA ALA A 77 3.51 1.72 -6.37
C ALA A 77 3.38 2.22 -4.91
N ASP A 78 2.80 1.40 -4.03
CA ASP A 78 2.66 1.69 -2.60
C ASP A 78 3.86 1.22 -1.77
N ASP A 79 4.77 0.45 -2.37
CA ASP A 79 5.96 -0.08 -1.72
C ASP A 79 6.94 1.05 -1.37
N LYS A 80 7.18 1.24 -0.06
CA LYS A 80 8.05 2.32 0.43
C LYS A 80 9.53 2.10 0.12
N ALA A 81 9.95 0.89 -0.21
CA ALA A 81 11.31 0.63 -0.68
C ALA A 81 11.49 1.05 -2.15
N ILE A 82 10.46 0.86 -2.98
CA ILE A 82 10.45 1.33 -4.39
C ILE A 82 10.58 2.85 -4.46
N TYR A 83 9.98 3.59 -3.52
CA TYR A 83 10.12 5.04 -3.44
C TYR A 83 11.59 5.51 -3.47
N THR A 84 12.50 4.72 -2.89
CA THR A 84 13.93 5.07 -2.85
C THR A 84 14.60 5.07 -4.22
N TYR A 85 14.00 4.42 -5.21
CA TYR A 85 14.51 4.36 -6.59
C TYR A 85 13.89 5.43 -7.50
N MET A 86 12.87 6.17 -7.04
CA MET A 86 12.17 7.12 -7.89
C MET A 86 13.09 8.15 -8.56
N PRO A 87 14.11 8.73 -7.90
CA PRO A 87 15.06 9.62 -8.56
C PRO A 87 15.82 8.94 -9.71
N ASP A 88 16.24 7.70 -9.51
CA ASP A 88 16.97 6.95 -10.53
C ASP A 88 16.07 6.52 -11.69
N ILE A 89 14.82 6.16 -11.39
CA ILE A 89 13.79 5.85 -12.39
C ILE A 89 13.51 7.07 -13.27
N ILE A 90 13.36 8.26 -12.67
CA ILE A 90 13.15 9.51 -13.41
C ILE A 90 14.34 9.79 -14.34
N ARG A 91 15.57 9.71 -13.83
CA ARG A 91 16.76 9.90 -14.66
C ARG A 91 16.85 8.91 -15.81
N PHE A 92 16.55 7.64 -15.51
CA PHE A 92 16.66 6.56 -16.50
C PHE A 92 15.63 6.68 -17.63
N TYR A 93 14.36 6.91 -17.29
CA TYR A 93 13.28 6.91 -18.29
C TYR A 93 13.05 8.27 -18.94
N LEU A 94 13.26 9.36 -18.21
CA LEU A 94 12.97 10.70 -18.71
C LEU A 94 14.24 11.47 -19.09
N GLY A 95 15.43 11.02 -18.66
CA GLY A 95 16.68 11.77 -18.88
C GLY A 95 16.73 13.11 -18.15
N GLU A 96 15.88 13.30 -17.12
CA GLU A 96 15.73 14.57 -16.38
C GLU A 96 16.13 14.40 -14.92
N GLU A 97 16.52 15.49 -14.27
CA GLU A 97 16.64 15.51 -12.80
C GLU A 97 15.26 15.64 -12.14
N PRO A 98 15.03 14.97 -11.01
CA PRO A 98 13.78 15.08 -10.27
C PRO A 98 13.47 16.54 -9.89
N LYS A 99 12.31 17.06 -10.24
CA LYS A 99 11.85 18.42 -9.87
C LYS A 99 11.45 18.52 -8.40
N LEU A 100 10.94 17.43 -7.83
CA LEU A 100 10.59 17.34 -6.42
C LEU A 100 11.67 16.58 -5.66
N PRO A 101 12.22 17.12 -4.58
CA PRO A 101 13.21 16.41 -3.78
C PRO A 101 12.55 15.24 -3.05
N SER A 102 13.17 14.07 -3.14
CA SER A 102 12.76 12.90 -2.37
C SER A 102 13.28 12.99 -0.93
N ILE A 103 12.46 12.59 0.03
CA ILE A 103 12.89 12.48 1.43
C ILE A 103 13.94 11.38 1.52
N LYS A 104 15.06 11.69 2.19
CA LYS A 104 16.11 10.70 2.43
C LYS A 104 15.52 9.46 3.11
N THR A 105 15.70 8.31 2.50
CA THR A 105 15.15 7.05 2.99
C THR A 105 16.25 6.01 3.04
N TRP A 106 16.41 5.39 4.20
CA TRP A 106 17.33 4.28 4.42
C TRP A 106 16.58 2.97 4.31
N ARG A 107 17.11 2.03 3.54
CA ARG A 107 16.56 0.68 3.42
C ARG A 107 17.30 -0.25 4.40
N CYS A 108 16.59 -0.82 5.35
CA CYS A 108 17.20 -1.72 6.34
C CYS A 108 17.70 -3.04 5.72
N SER A 109 17.30 -3.39 4.50
CA SER A 109 17.87 -4.46 3.69
C SER A 109 19.36 -4.24 3.41
N LYS A 110 19.80 -2.99 3.23
CA LYS A 110 21.21 -2.64 3.04
C LYS A 110 21.95 -2.61 4.38
N ALA A 111 23.03 -3.34 4.51
CA ALA A 111 23.79 -3.45 5.78
C ALA A 111 24.26 -2.10 6.32
N ALA A 112 24.75 -1.20 5.46
CA ALA A 112 25.19 0.13 5.86
C ALA A 112 24.04 1.00 6.39
N ASP A 113 22.91 1.02 5.69
CA ASP A 113 21.71 1.75 6.09
C ASP A 113 21.16 1.20 7.41
N ARG A 114 21.06 -0.13 7.53
CA ARG A 114 20.60 -0.81 8.74
C ARG A 114 21.46 -0.46 9.96
N LYS A 115 22.78 -0.43 9.80
CA LYS A 115 23.70 -0.03 10.88
C LYS A 115 23.41 1.40 11.35
N TYR A 116 23.24 2.32 10.41
CA TYR A 116 22.88 3.71 10.71
C TYR A 116 21.53 3.80 11.41
N VAL A 117 20.51 3.14 10.88
CA VAL A 117 19.14 3.16 11.44
C VAL A 117 19.12 2.63 12.87
N LEU A 118 19.75 1.49 13.13
CA LEU A 118 19.80 0.89 14.48
C LEU A 118 20.51 1.76 15.52
N ALA A 119 21.47 2.59 15.07
CA ALA A 119 22.18 3.52 15.94
C ALA A 119 21.38 4.83 16.21
N ASN A 120 20.42 5.19 15.36
CA ASN A 120 19.77 6.50 15.37
C ASN A 120 18.24 6.43 15.48
N LEU A 121 17.67 5.32 15.95
CA LEU A 121 16.22 5.11 15.98
C LEU A 121 15.42 6.23 16.66
N GLU A 122 16.00 6.89 17.67
CA GLU A 122 15.35 7.98 18.40
C GLU A 122 15.09 9.22 17.53
N ASN A 123 15.83 9.37 16.42
CA ASN A 123 15.73 10.51 15.50
C ASN A 123 15.05 10.17 14.17
N LEU A 124 14.51 8.97 14.05
CA LEU A 124 13.98 8.46 12.81
C LEU A 124 12.53 8.02 12.94
N VAL A 125 11.82 8.06 11.82
CA VAL A 125 10.56 7.35 11.61
C VAL A 125 10.87 6.06 10.89
N VAL A 126 10.56 4.91 11.49
CA VAL A 126 10.70 3.59 10.86
C VAL A 126 9.32 3.11 10.45
N LYS A 127 9.22 2.59 9.23
CA LYS A 127 7.96 2.11 8.63
C LYS A 127 8.16 0.74 8.04
N GLU A 128 7.12 -0.08 8.10
CA GLU A 128 7.06 -1.31 7.30
C GLU A 128 6.92 -0.97 5.82
N VAL A 129 7.60 -1.72 4.96
CA VAL A 129 7.63 -1.49 3.50
C VAL A 129 6.20 -1.56 2.93
N HIS A 130 5.45 -2.58 3.29
CA HIS A 130 4.07 -2.80 2.82
C HIS A 130 2.99 -2.32 3.80
N GLY A 131 3.36 -1.78 4.96
CA GLY A 131 2.42 -1.33 5.97
C GLY A 131 1.61 -0.09 5.53
N SER A 132 0.37 0.01 5.96
CA SER A 132 -0.53 1.15 5.72
C SER A 132 -1.18 1.63 7.03
N GLY A 133 -1.87 2.77 6.99
CA GLY A 133 -2.66 3.27 8.12
C GLY A 133 -1.88 3.60 9.41
N GLY A 134 -0.54 3.73 9.34
CA GLY A 134 0.29 3.99 10.52
C GLY A 134 0.57 2.76 11.39
N TYR A 135 0.04 1.60 11.05
CA TYR A 135 0.38 0.35 11.72
C TYR A 135 1.84 -0.04 11.42
N GLY A 136 2.50 -0.71 12.38
CA GLY A 136 3.90 -1.13 12.19
C GLY A 136 4.90 0.03 12.11
N MET A 137 4.57 1.23 12.63
CA MET A 137 5.41 2.42 12.56
C MET A 137 6.02 2.77 13.93
N LEU A 138 7.27 3.21 13.90
CA LEU A 138 7.97 3.83 15.03
C LEU A 138 8.26 5.30 14.71
N ILE A 139 7.84 6.20 15.59
CA ILE A 139 8.27 7.60 15.58
C ILE A 139 9.24 7.73 16.76
N GLY A 140 10.54 7.83 16.46
CA GLY A 140 11.61 7.62 17.45
C GLY A 140 11.57 8.59 18.63
N ASN A 141 11.37 9.89 18.37
CA ASN A 141 11.38 10.94 19.40
C ASN A 141 10.18 10.89 20.37
N SER A 142 9.10 10.19 20.02
CA SER A 142 7.91 10.02 20.86
C SER A 142 7.77 8.60 21.42
N ALA A 143 8.70 7.70 21.09
CA ALA A 143 8.62 6.30 21.45
C ALA A 143 9.27 6.01 22.81
N THR A 144 8.69 5.07 23.54
CA THR A 144 9.32 4.54 24.76
C THR A 144 10.57 3.70 24.43
N LYS A 145 11.50 3.61 25.39
CA LYS A 145 12.69 2.76 25.23
C LYS A 145 12.34 1.30 24.93
N THR A 146 11.26 0.81 25.52
CA THR A 146 10.75 -0.55 25.25
C THR A 146 10.33 -0.72 23.78
N LYS A 147 9.60 0.26 23.22
CA LYS A 147 9.19 0.25 21.81
C LYS A 147 10.39 0.32 20.88
N ILE A 148 11.37 1.17 21.17
CA ILE A 148 12.64 1.28 20.42
C ILE A 148 13.37 -0.05 20.40
N ASN A 149 13.51 -0.71 21.56
CA ASN A 149 14.19 -2.02 21.66
C ASN A 149 13.42 -3.11 20.89
N SER A 150 12.10 -3.11 20.93
CA SER A 150 11.26 -4.02 20.14
C SER A 150 11.54 -3.83 18.64
N PHE A 151 11.59 -2.60 18.15
CA PHE A 151 11.90 -2.32 16.75
C PHE A 151 13.33 -2.69 16.36
N LYS A 152 14.30 -2.54 17.24
CA LYS A 152 15.68 -3.06 17.01
C LYS A 152 15.67 -4.57 16.69
N ILE A 153 14.87 -5.32 17.44
CA ILE A 153 14.74 -6.77 17.24
C ILE A 153 14.02 -7.06 15.91
N LYS A 154 12.90 -6.39 15.65
CA LYS A 154 12.14 -6.56 14.40
C LYS A 154 12.98 -6.27 13.16
N ILE A 155 13.71 -5.15 13.14
CA ILE A 155 14.58 -4.77 12.02
C ILE A 155 15.71 -5.78 11.82
N LYS A 156 16.29 -6.33 12.90
CA LYS A 156 17.33 -7.35 12.78
C LYS A 156 16.82 -8.67 12.23
N ASN A 157 15.59 -9.07 12.62
CA ASN A 157 15.00 -10.34 12.23
C ASN A 157 14.45 -10.30 10.81
N ASN A 158 13.90 -9.17 10.38
CA ASN A 158 13.33 -9.02 9.03
C ASN A 158 13.71 -7.64 8.44
N PRO A 159 14.97 -7.43 8.06
CA PRO A 159 15.45 -6.14 7.61
C PRO A 159 14.81 -5.67 6.30
N ASP A 160 14.38 -6.58 5.44
CA ASP A 160 13.80 -6.25 4.13
C ASP A 160 12.43 -5.59 4.26
N ASN A 161 11.74 -5.83 5.37
CA ASN A 161 10.42 -5.25 5.63
C ASN A 161 10.47 -3.84 6.24
N TYR A 162 11.64 -3.20 6.37
CA TYR A 162 11.73 -1.90 7.03
C TYR A 162 12.50 -0.88 6.24
N ILE A 163 11.94 0.35 6.21
CA ILE A 163 12.64 1.57 5.81
C ILE A 163 12.65 2.57 6.95
N ALA A 164 13.58 3.51 6.91
CA ALA A 164 13.61 4.62 7.85
C ALA A 164 13.77 5.96 7.14
N GLN A 165 13.19 7.01 7.72
CA GLN A 165 13.24 8.38 7.22
C GLN A 165 13.53 9.32 8.39
N PRO A 166 14.09 10.53 8.16
CA PRO A 166 14.21 11.54 9.21
C PRO A 166 12.82 11.96 9.70
N ILE A 167 12.73 12.35 10.97
CA ILE A 167 11.53 13.00 11.49
C ILE A 167 11.43 14.38 10.83
N LEU A 168 10.30 14.66 10.22
CA LEU A 168 10.02 15.95 9.59
C LEU A 168 9.14 16.79 10.49
N SER A 169 9.49 18.06 10.66
CA SER A 169 8.62 19.08 11.24
C SER A 169 7.64 19.53 10.16
N LEU A 170 6.37 19.20 10.32
CA LEU A 170 5.32 19.65 9.41
C LEU A 170 4.99 21.12 9.71
N SER A 171 4.73 21.89 8.66
CA SER A 171 4.12 23.20 8.78
C SER A 171 2.70 23.07 9.32
N SER A 172 2.29 24.04 10.12
CA SER A 172 0.92 24.11 10.62
C SER A 172 0.28 25.41 10.15
N VAL A 173 -1.03 25.37 9.96
CA VAL A 173 -1.85 26.53 9.62
C VAL A 173 -3.00 26.61 10.63
N PRO A 174 -3.42 27.81 11.07
CA PRO A 174 -4.62 27.96 11.87
C PRO A 174 -5.81 27.39 11.09
N CYS A 175 -6.57 26.51 11.75
CA CYS A 175 -7.77 25.91 11.17
C CYS A 175 -8.95 26.13 12.12
N LEU A 176 -10.06 26.60 11.58
CA LEU A 176 -11.32 26.70 12.30
C LEU A 176 -12.04 25.36 12.14
N LEU A 177 -12.16 24.60 13.23
CA LEU A 177 -12.94 23.37 13.28
C LEU A 177 -14.37 23.72 13.67
N TYR A 178 -15.31 23.40 12.79
CA TYR A 178 -16.73 23.42 13.13
C TYR A 178 -17.07 22.09 13.82
N THR A 179 -17.39 22.14 15.09
CA THR A 179 -18.05 21.02 15.77
C THR A 179 -19.54 21.18 15.53
N SER A 180 -20.16 20.28 14.80
CA SER A 180 -21.60 20.14 14.72
C SER A 180 -22.15 19.44 15.94
#